data_2fe841feafcbd7dd370bb067ccec898b
#
_entry.id   2fe841feafcbd7dd370bb067ccec898b
#
_cell.length_a   1.000
_cell.length_b   1.000
_cell.length_c   1.000
_cell.angle_alpha   90.00
_cell.angle_beta   90.00
_cell.angle_gamma   90.00
#
_symmetry.space_group_name_H-M   'P 1'
#
loop_
_entity.id
_entity.type
_entity.pdbx_description
1 polymer ?
#
loop_
_entity_poly.entity_id
_entity_poly.type
_entity_poly.pdbx_seq_one_letter_code
_entity_poly.pdbx_strand_id
1 'polypeptide(L)'
;MPVKIKDLKFIDKWGESLENQVLAYEKEPLRKGEIVFYGASNFTRWKEQKYGNPNLREAIVGESGAPCCINRGFGSSCSEHMLYYYHRMVKPLEPRVLVCYCFGNYSIFGYTPEEAWEIGQRLLAYVRNDFPDIHIYLDSTHRGLEMTEESLKTKRMLNSWAKKYAEENENCFYVDSFELPSMHRDDIFAADGSHFNRVGYGLYADIWREALKDELKNF
;
A
#
# COMPACT_ATOMS: atom_id res chain seq x y z
N MET A 1 19.25 6.97 -16.40
CA MET A 1 20.00 7.55 -15.27
C MET A 1 19.05 7.62 -14.08
N PRO A 2 19.48 7.27 -12.86
CA PRO A 2 18.64 7.40 -11.70
C PRO A 2 18.27 8.87 -11.48
N VAL A 3 16.96 9.12 -11.33
CA VAL A 3 16.45 10.45 -10.97
C VAL A 3 16.84 10.73 -9.53
N LYS A 4 17.44 11.88 -9.26
CA LYS A 4 17.82 12.30 -7.91
C LYS A 4 16.88 13.38 -7.43
N ILE A 5 15.91 12.98 -6.60
CA ILE A 5 15.11 13.96 -5.85
C ILE A 5 15.88 14.30 -4.59
N LYS A 6 16.21 15.56 -4.43
CA LYS A 6 16.95 16.02 -3.24
C LYS A 6 16.01 16.29 -2.07
N ASP A 7 14.91 16.97 -2.34
CA ASP A 7 14.00 17.48 -1.32
C ASP A 7 12.58 16.98 -1.55
N LEU A 8 11.82 16.85 -0.47
CA LEU A 8 10.38 16.64 -0.52
C LEU A 8 9.70 17.94 -1.00
N LYS A 9 8.84 17.85 -2.03
CA LYS A 9 8.31 19.02 -2.74
C LYS A 9 6.93 19.47 -2.26
N PHE A 10 6.13 18.53 -1.80
CA PHE A 10 4.69 18.72 -1.61
C PHE A 10 4.18 18.24 -0.25
N ILE A 11 5.09 18.13 0.72
CA ILE A 11 4.74 17.56 2.04
C ILE A 11 3.60 18.34 2.71
N ASP A 12 3.50 19.64 2.49
CA ASP A 12 2.45 20.49 3.06
C ASP A 12 1.12 20.40 2.30
N LYS A 13 1.11 19.85 1.08
CA LYS A 13 -0.13 19.68 0.33
C LYS A 13 -0.99 18.64 1.00
N TRP A 14 -2.20 19.00 1.37
CA TRP A 14 -3.10 18.20 2.22
C TRP A 14 -2.55 17.99 3.66
N GLY A 15 -1.54 18.76 4.08
CA GLY A 15 -0.81 18.55 5.33
C GLY A 15 -1.71 18.37 6.54
N GLU A 16 -2.67 19.29 6.77
CA GLU A 16 -3.61 19.17 7.88
C GLU A 16 -4.47 17.90 7.81
N SER A 17 -4.99 17.56 6.62
CA SER A 17 -5.81 16.37 6.43
C SER A 17 -5.00 15.09 6.66
N LEU A 18 -3.75 15.04 6.19
CA LEU A 18 -2.88 13.89 6.39
C LEU A 18 -2.43 13.80 7.85
N GLU A 19 -2.04 14.91 8.47
CA GLU A 19 -1.67 14.96 9.88
C GLU A 19 -2.81 14.47 10.79
N ASN A 20 -4.05 14.88 10.52
CA ASN A 20 -5.21 14.42 11.29
C ASN A 20 -5.43 12.90 11.16
N GLN A 21 -5.17 12.31 9.99
CA GLN A 21 -5.23 10.86 9.83
C GLN A 21 -4.12 10.16 10.64
N VAL A 22 -2.89 10.70 10.62
CA VAL A 22 -1.76 10.17 11.39
C VAL A 22 -2.04 10.25 12.91
N LEU A 23 -2.52 11.41 13.39
CA LEU A 23 -2.92 11.60 14.78
C LEU A 23 -4.04 10.65 15.21
N ALA A 24 -4.95 10.29 14.30
CA ALA A 24 -5.98 9.30 14.59
C ALA A 24 -5.37 7.90 14.77
N TYR A 25 -4.40 7.53 13.95
CA TYR A 25 -3.69 6.26 14.07
C TYR A 25 -2.83 6.17 15.35
N GLU A 26 -2.22 7.29 15.77
CA GLU A 26 -1.42 7.33 17.01
C GLU A 26 -2.26 7.12 18.29
N LYS A 27 -3.57 7.34 18.21
CA LYS A 27 -4.51 7.05 19.30
C LYS A 27 -4.94 5.59 19.36
N GLU A 28 -4.68 4.80 18.33
CA GLU A 28 -5.01 3.38 18.33
C GLU A 28 -4.07 2.61 19.29
N PRO A 29 -4.55 1.50 19.88
CA PRO A 29 -3.68 0.65 20.68
C PRO A 29 -2.43 0.22 19.92
N LEU A 30 -1.26 0.39 20.53
CA LEU A 30 0.00 -0.05 19.94
C LEU A 30 0.06 -1.57 19.92
N ARG A 31 0.12 -2.13 18.73
CA ARG A 31 0.31 -3.57 18.47
C ARG A 31 1.58 -3.76 17.68
N LYS A 32 2.50 -4.58 18.19
CA LYS A 32 3.80 -4.84 17.57
C LYS A 32 3.84 -6.22 16.94
N GLY A 33 4.66 -6.38 15.93
CA GLY A 33 4.94 -7.67 15.31
C GLY A 33 3.83 -8.20 14.40
N GLU A 34 2.78 -7.41 14.11
CA GLU A 34 1.70 -7.78 13.19
C GLU A 34 2.08 -7.46 11.72
N ILE A 35 1.22 -7.83 10.78
CA ILE A 35 1.31 -7.47 9.36
C ILE A 35 0.78 -6.05 9.19
N VAL A 36 1.61 -5.13 8.72
CA VAL A 36 1.22 -3.74 8.49
C VAL A 36 0.96 -3.47 7.02
N PHE A 37 -0.23 -2.96 6.70
CA PHE A 37 -0.59 -2.48 5.36
C PHE A 37 -0.40 -0.98 5.31
N TYR A 38 0.61 -0.52 4.58
CA TYR A 38 1.00 0.89 4.47
C TYR A 38 0.84 1.40 3.05
N GLY A 39 0.01 2.41 2.85
CA GLY A 39 -0.31 2.95 1.53
C GLY A 39 -1.35 4.06 1.55
N ALA A 40 -1.95 4.33 0.40
CA ALA A 40 -2.87 5.43 0.19
C ALA A 40 -4.35 5.05 0.43
N SER A 41 -5.26 5.68 -0.33
CA SER A 41 -6.71 5.59 -0.15
C SER A 41 -7.29 4.19 -0.30
N ASN A 42 -6.68 3.31 -1.09
CA ASN A 42 -7.16 1.94 -1.23
C ASN A 42 -7.13 1.19 0.11
N PHE A 43 -6.10 1.42 0.91
CA PHE A 43 -6.06 0.86 2.26
C PHE A 43 -6.93 1.63 3.24
N THR A 44 -6.99 2.98 3.17
CA THR A 44 -7.92 3.76 4.00
C THR A 44 -9.35 3.28 3.84
N ARG A 45 -9.81 3.08 2.62
CA ARG A 45 -11.18 2.64 2.34
C ARG A 45 -11.45 1.19 2.72
N TRP A 46 -10.44 0.38 2.92
CA TRP A 46 -10.57 -0.96 3.47
C TRP A 46 -10.84 -0.93 5.01
N LYS A 47 -10.72 0.22 5.64
CA LYS A 47 -11.09 0.49 7.03
C LYS A 47 -12.51 1.03 7.16
N GLU A 48 -12.99 1.77 6.17
CA GLU A 48 -14.23 2.54 6.25
C GLU A 48 -15.46 1.69 5.97
N GLN A 49 -16.18 1.32 7.01
CA GLN A 49 -17.44 0.56 6.89
C GLN A 49 -18.55 1.31 6.13
N LYS A 50 -18.49 2.65 6.02
CA LYS A 50 -19.51 3.44 5.30
C LYS A 50 -19.71 3.02 3.84
N TYR A 51 -18.73 2.36 3.23
CA TYR A 51 -18.80 1.81 1.88
C TYR A 51 -19.25 0.35 1.84
N GLY A 52 -19.64 -0.23 2.98
CA GLY A 52 -20.03 -1.63 3.10
C GLY A 52 -18.86 -2.61 2.94
N ASN A 53 -17.64 -2.12 2.96
CA ASN A 53 -16.44 -2.95 2.83
C ASN A 53 -16.13 -3.68 4.13
N PRO A 54 -15.67 -4.93 4.09
CA PRO A 54 -15.12 -5.58 5.27
C PRO A 54 -13.89 -4.80 5.73
N ASN A 55 -13.70 -4.69 7.04
CA ASN A 55 -12.47 -4.14 7.60
C ASN A 55 -11.31 -5.08 7.25
N LEU A 56 -10.15 -4.53 6.86
CA LEU A 56 -8.94 -5.32 6.57
C LEU A 56 -8.63 -6.35 7.66
N ARG A 57 -8.72 -5.93 8.93
CA ARG A 57 -8.41 -6.76 10.10
C ARG A 57 -9.39 -7.94 10.29
N GLU A 58 -10.58 -7.85 9.75
CA GLU A 58 -11.59 -8.92 9.74
C GLU A 58 -11.47 -9.78 8.49
N ALA A 59 -11.04 -9.18 7.38
CA ALA A 59 -10.92 -9.86 6.09
C ALA A 59 -9.69 -10.77 6.02
N ILE A 60 -8.60 -10.40 6.70
CA ILE A 60 -7.34 -11.17 6.72
C ILE A 60 -6.98 -11.48 8.17
N VAL A 61 -7.07 -12.74 8.52
CA VAL A 61 -6.80 -13.26 9.85
C VAL A 61 -5.72 -14.33 9.80
N GLY A 62 -5.04 -14.56 10.92
CA GLY A 62 -4.09 -15.64 11.05
C GLY A 62 -4.74 -17.03 10.96
N GLU A 63 -3.94 -18.08 10.87
CA GLU A 63 -4.43 -19.47 10.82
C GLU A 63 -5.23 -19.83 12.08
N SER A 64 -4.91 -19.24 13.23
CA SER A 64 -5.67 -19.35 14.47
C SER A 64 -7.05 -18.67 14.44
N GLY A 65 -7.36 -17.91 13.40
CA GLY A 65 -8.54 -17.04 13.32
C GLY A 65 -8.36 -15.69 14.03
N ALA A 66 -7.19 -15.44 14.63
CA ALA A 66 -6.91 -14.17 15.30
C ALA A 66 -6.63 -13.03 14.30
N PRO A 67 -7.10 -11.81 14.57
CA PRO A 67 -6.74 -10.65 13.78
C PRO A 67 -5.24 -10.34 13.89
N CYS A 68 -4.54 -10.27 12.75
CA CYS A 68 -3.09 -10.09 12.69
C CYS A 68 -2.64 -8.92 11.79
N CYS A 69 -3.59 -8.18 11.20
CA CYS A 69 -3.28 -7.09 10.27
C CYS A 69 -3.56 -5.72 10.90
N ILE A 70 -2.69 -4.76 10.61
CA ILE A 70 -2.84 -3.34 10.98
C ILE A 70 -2.95 -2.52 9.71
N ASN A 71 -4.02 -1.74 9.58
CA ASN A 71 -4.21 -0.83 8.46
C ASN A 71 -3.57 0.54 8.78
N ARG A 72 -2.60 0.94 7.97
CA ARG A 72 -1.94 2.25 7.99
C ARG A 72 -2.08 2.94 6.63
N GLY A 73 -3.22 2.74 5.97
CA GLY A 73 -3.60 3.53 4.80
C GLY A 73 -3.98 4.95 5.18
N PHE A 74 -3.48 5.95 4.46
CA PHE A 74 -3.93 7.34 4.64
C PHE A 74 -4.25 7.98 3.29
N GLY A 75 -5.51 8.37 3.16
CA GLY A 75 -6.10 8.84 1.91
C GLY A 75 -5.43 10.12 1.40
N SER A 76 -5.36 10.26 0.08
CA SER A 76 -4.69 11.36 -0.61
C SER A 76 -3.16 11.42 -0.47
N SER A 77 -2.52 10.48 0.22
CA SER A 77 -1.06 10.43 0.31
C SER A 77 -0.42 9.95 -0.99
N CYS A 78 0.83 10.35 -1.21
CA CYS A 78 1.74 9.76 -2.19
C CYS A 78 2.99 9.21 -1.48
N SER A 79 3.93 8.66 -2.24
CA SER A 79 5.18 8.08 -1.70
C SER A 79 5.98 9.07 -0.84
N GLU A 80 5.94 10.35 -1.15
CA GLU A 80 6.58 11.40 -0.34
C GLU A 80 6.02 11.47 1.08
N HIS A 81 4.69 11.47 1.22
CA HIS A 81 4.03 11.47 2.53
C HIS A 81 4.28 10.16 3.28
N MET A 82 4.31 9.02 2.57
CA MET A 82 4.66 7.75 3.16
C MET A 82 6.09 7.78 3.74
N LEU A 83 7.05 8.32 3.00
CA LEU A 83 8.42 8.48 3.48
C LEU A 83 8.50 9.40 4.71
N TYR A 84 7.82 10.54 4.67
CA TYR A 84 7.82 11.53 5.76
C TYR A 84 7.19 10.98 7.05
N TYR A 85 6.03 10.30 6.94
CA TYR A 85 5.29 9.80 8.09
C TYR A 85 5.70 8.38 8.54
N TYR A 86 6.64 7.74 7.86
CA TYR A 86 7.10 6.38 8.19
C TYR A 86 7.43 6.19 9.67
N HIS A 87 8.15 7.12 10.27
CA HIS A 87 8.59 7.04 11.67
C HIS A 87 7.43 7.07 12.68
N ARG A 88 6.29 7.57 12.28
CA ARG A 88 5.09 7.67 13.11
C ARG A 88 4.08 6.56 12.80
N MET A 89 4.01 6.14 11.54
CA MET A 89 2.97 5.25 11.04
C MET A 89 3.37 3.77 11.08
N VAL A 90 4.63 3.46 10.84
CA VAL A 90 5.11 2.08 10.66
C VAL A 90 6.13 1.69 11.73
N LYS A 91 7.17 2.49 11.90
CA LYS A 91 8.31 2.14 12.77
C LYS A 91 7.89 1.77 14.21
N PRO A 92 6.94 2.46 14.89
CA PRO A 92 6.54 2.10 16.26
C PRO A 92 5.87 0.73 16.37
N LEU A 93 5.34 0.20 15.27
CA LEU A 93 4.62 -1.08 15.22
C LEU A 93 5.58 -2.27 15.14
N GLU A 94 6.86 -2.05 14.88
CA GLU A 94 7.87 -3.12 14.73
C GLU A 94 7.34 -4.29 13.91
N PRO A 95 6.89 -4.05 12.64
CA PRO A 95 6.18 -5.07 11.88
C PRO A 95 7.05 -6.27 11.56
N ARG A 96 6.50 -7.49 11.57
CA ARG A 96 7.15 -8.67 10.99
C ARG A 96 7.02 -8.70 9.48
N VAL A 97 5.90 -8.18 8.98
CA VAL A 97 5.58 -8.12 7.56
C VAL A 97 5.07 -6.71 7.22
N LEU A 98 5.58 -6.14 6.16
CA LEU A 98 5.09 -4.88 5.60
C LEU A 98 4.49 -5.13 4.22
N VAL A 99 3.20 -4.86 4.05
CA VAL A 99 2.56 -4.69 2.75
C VAL A 99 2.63 -3.22 2.38
N CYS A 100 3.29 -2.89 1.28
CA CYS A 100 3.58 -1.52 0.89
C CYS A 100 3.02 -1.20 -0.50
N TYR A 101 2.10 -0.22 -0.56
CA TYR A 101 1.62 0.39 -1.80
C TYR A 101 2.20 1.79 -1.96
N CYS A 102 3.33 1.94 -2.64
CA CYS A 102 4.08 3.20 -2.75
C CYS A 102 3.79 4.02 -4.01
N PHE A 103 2.83 3.62 -4.85
CA PHE A 103 2.54 4.29 -6.13
C PHE A 103 1.31 5.21 -6.11
N GLY A 104 0.73 5.45 -4.93
CA GLY A 104 -0.50 6.25 -4.83
C GLY A 104 -0.29 7.72 -5.20
N ASN A 105 -1.23 8.29 -5.95
CA ASN A 105 -1.42 9.73 -6.16
C ASN A 105 -0.23 10.56 -6.69
N TYR A 106 0.88 9.96 -7.09
CA TYR A 106 2.09 10.70 -7.49
C TYR A 106 1.83 11.74 -8.59
N SER A 107 1.00 11.42 -9.58
CA SER A 107 0.66 12.30 -10.70
C SER A 107 -0.16 13.52 -10.26
N ILE A 108 -1.02 13.38 -9.24
CA ILE A 108 -1.79 14.49 -8.66
C ILE A 108 -0.87 15.52 -8.01
N PHE A 109 0.28 15.08 -7.51
CA PHE A 109 1.31 15.94 -6.92
C PHE A 109 2.32 16.43 -7.95
N GLY A 110 2.24 15.99 -9.22
CA GLY A 110 3.14 16.41 -10.28
C GLY A 110 4.51 15.72 -10.24
N TYR A 111 4.61 14.58 -9.57
CA TYR A 111 5.77 13.69 -9.68
C TYR A 111 5.70 12.86 -10.96
N THR A 112 6.85 12.63 -11.58
CA THR A 112 6.97 11.63 -12.63
C THR A 112 6.94 10.22 -12.03
N PRO A 113 6.67 9.18 -12.82
CA PRO A 113 6.75 7.79 -12.36
C PRO A 113 8.13 7.44 -11.76
N GLU A 114 9.21 7.94 -12.38
CA GLU A 114 10.59 7.73 -11.93
C GLU A 114 10.85 8.37 -10.57
N GLU A 115 10.38 9.61 -10.40
CA GLU A 115 10.48 10.33 -9.12
C GLU A 115 9.70 9.59 -8.02
N ALA A 116 8.48 9.14 -8.32
CA ALA A 116 7.65 8.41 -7.37
C ALA A 116 8.31 7.08 -6.95
N TRP A 117 8.90 6.37 -7.91
CA TRP A 117 9.60 5.12 -7.64
C TRP A 117 10.87 5.35 -6.81
N GLU A 118 11.64 6.38 -7.12
CA GLU A 118 12.83 6.73 -6.37
C GLU A 118 12.51 7.06 -4.90
N ILE A 119 11.42 7.81 -4.64
CA ILE A 119 10.95 8.07 -3.28
C ILE A 119 10.48 6.76 -2.60
N GLY A 120 9.78 5.90 -3.34
CA GLY A 120 9.38 4.58 -2.86
C GLY A 120 10.58 3.74 -2.43
N GLN A 121 11.64 3.70 -3.22
CA GLN A 121 12.88 2.99 -2.87
C GLN A 121 13.56 3.56 -1.62
N ARG A 122 13.52 4.87 -1.41
CA ARG A 122 14.00 5.48 -0.15
C ARG A 122 13.20 4.99 1.05
N LEU A 123 11.87 4.93 0.94
CA LEU A 123 11.03 4.38 1.98
C LEU A 123 11.43 2.92 2.30
N LEU A 124 11.59 2.08 1.28
CA LEU A 124 11.99 0.68 1.45
C LEU A 124 13.38 0.56 2.10
N ALA A 125 14.31 1.47 1.76
CA ALA A 125 15.62 1.53 2.39
C ALA A 125 15.54 1.89 3.88
N TYR A 126 14.68 2.82 4.28
CA TYR A 126 14.43 3.11 5.70
C TYR A 126 13.86 1.91 6.43
N VAL A 127 12.85 1.24 5.83
CA VAL A 127 12.25 0.04 6.39
C VAL A 127 13.30 -1.04 6.62
N ARG A 128 14.12 -1.30 5.61
CA ARG A 128 15.18 -2.34 5.66
C ARG A 128 16.28 -2.00 6.65
N ASN A 129 16.63 -0.71 6.79
CA ASN A 129 17.59 -0.26 7.79
C ASN A 129 17.10 -0.47 9.22
N ASP A 130 15.83 -0.17 9.48
CA ASP A 130 15.24 -0.33 10.82
C ASP A 130 14.89 -1.79 11.15
N PHE A 131 14.53 -2.58 10.14
CA PHE A 131 14.09 -3.97 10.25
C PHE A 131 14.78 -4.83 9.17
N PRO A 132 16.03 -5.26 9.37
CA PRO A 132 16.82 -5.97 8.32
C PRO A 132 16.16 -7.25 7.80
N ASP A 133 15.47 -7.99 8.66
CA ASP A 133 14.88 -9.30 8.35
C ASP A 133 13.37 -9.22 7.99
N ILE A 134 12.79 -8.01 7.89
CA ILE A 134 11.37 -7.85 7.59
C ILE A 134 11.01 -8.43 6.23
N HIS A 135 9.87 -9.11 6.14
CA HIS A 135 9.29 -9.48 4.86
C HIS A 135 8.50 -8.29 4.29
N ILE A 136 8.83 -7.88 3.07
CA ILE A 136 8.20 -6.76 2.38
C ILE A 136 7.42 -7.28 1.18
N TYR A 137 6.12 -7.01 1.15
CA TYR A 137 5.25 -7.32 0.02
C TYR A 137 4.88 -6.03 -0.70
N LEU A 138 5.37 -5.88 -1.92
CA LEU A 138 5.07 -4.74 -2.78
C LEU A 138 3.76 -5.00 -3.52
N ASP A 139 2.78 -4.15 -3.26
CA ASP A 139 1.51 -4.17 -3.96
C ASP A 139 1.65 -3.52 -5.34
N SER A 140 1.05 -4.13 -6.36
CA SER A 140 0.99 -3.54 -7.69
C SER A 140 0.19 -2.24 -7.72
N THR A 141 0.31 -1.46 -8.78
CA THR A 141 -0.66 -0.40 -9.07
C THR A 141 -2.05 -1.00 -9.27
N HIS A 142 -3.09 -0.22 -9.02
CA HIS A 142 -4.47 -0.68 -9.18
C HIS A 142 -5.07 -0.18 -10.49
N ARG A 143 -5.96 -0.99 -11.09
CA ARG A 143 -6.80 -0.56 -12.19
C ARG A 143 -7.87 0.43 -11.70
N GLY A 144 -8.41 1.20 -12.62
CA GLY A 144 -9.65 1.92 -12.49
C GLY A 144 -10.62 1.48 -13.57
N LEU A 145 -11.88 1.87 -13.46
CA LEU A 145 -12.93 1.54 -14.41
C LEU A 145 -12.62 2.09 -15.81
N GLU A 146 -12.17 3.34 -15.86
CA GLU A 146 -11.77 4.00 -17.10
C GLU A 146 -10.27 4.32 -17.07
N MET A 147 -9.52 3.75 -18.00
CA MET A 147 -8.08 3.97 -18.09
C MET A 147 -7.67 4.19 -19.56
N THR A 148 -6.87 5.21 -19.78
CA THR A 148 -6.21 5.43 -21.08
C THR A 148 -5.09 4.43 -21.28
N GLU A 149 -4.76 4.15 -22.55
CA GLU A 149 -3.60 3.30 -22.92
C GLU A 149 -2.29 3.82 -22.31
N GLU A 150 -2.12 5.15 -22.26
CA GLU A 150 -0.96 5.77 -21.64
C GLU A 150 -0.89 5.49 -20.14
N SER A 151 -2.02 5.59 -19.43
CA SER A 151 -2.10 5.25 -18.01
C SER A 151 -1.81 3.78 -17.76
N LEU A 152 -2.36 2.88 -18.59
CA LEU A 152 -2.07 1.45 -18.52
C LEU A 152 -0.59 1.15 -18.73
N LYS A 153 0.03 1.77 -19.75
CA LYS A 153 1.46 1.64 -20.03
C LYS A 153 2.31 2.11 -18.83
N THR A 154 1.99 3.26 -18.27
CA THR A 154 2.70 3.83 -17.13
C THR A 154 2.59 2.92 -15.90
N LYS A 155 1.42 2.40 -15.62
CA LYS A 155 1.21 1.49 -14.48
C LYS A 155 1.97 0.17 -14.67
N ARG A 156 1.97 -0.41 -15.86
CA ARG A 156 2.78 -1.61 -16.16
C ARG A 156 4.27 -1.35 -16.00
N MET A 157 4.75 -0.17 -16.37
CA MET A 157 6.14 0.22 -16.16
C MET A 157 6.48 0.28 -14.67
N LEU A 158 5.67 0.95 -13.85
CA LEU A 158 5.84 1.00 -12.39
C LEU A 158 5.83 -0.41 -11.78
N ASN A 159 4.87 -1.24 -12.19
CA ASN A 159 4.77 -2.62 -11.74
C ASN A 159 6.01 -3.44 -12.10
N SER A 160 6.57 -3.25 -13.31
CA SER A 160 7.80 -3.93 -13.72
C SER A 160 9.01 -3.56 -12.87
N TRP A 161 9.10 -2.30 -12.43
CA TRP A 161 10.18 -1.84 -11.54
C TRP A 161 10.03 -2.42 -10.13
N ALA A 162 8.80 -2.43 -9.60
CA ALA A 162 8.54 -3.04 -8.29
C ALA A 162 8.81 -4.54 -8.29
N LYS A 163 8.39 -5.24 -9.35
CA LYS A 163 8.67 -6.67 -9.53
C LYS A 163 10.17 -6.95 -9.57
N LYS A 164 10.90 -6.20 -10.41
CA LYS A 164 12.36 -6.31 -10.49
C LYS A 164 13.03 -6.05 -9.14
N TYR A 165 12.59 -5.02 -8.43
CA TYR A 165 13.13 -4.73 -7.09
C TYR A 165 12.90 -5.92 -6.13
N ALA A 166 11.72 -6.53 -6.16
CA ALA A 166 11.45 -7.71 -5.34
C ALA A 166 12.34 -8.90 -5.70
N GLU A 167 12.59 -9.13 -6.99
CA GLU A 167 13.47 -10.20 -7.48
C GLU A 167 14.96 -9.99 -7.09
N GLU A 168 15.39 -8.73 -6.93
CA GLU A 168 16.77 -8.36 -6.61
C GLU A 168 17.04 -8.20 -5.09
N ASN A 169 16.02 -8.29 -4.24
CA ASN A 169 16.15 -8.07 -2.80
C ASN A 169 15.56 -9.25 -2.00
N GLU A 170 16.34 -9.79 -1.07
CA GLU A 170 15.90 -10.86 -0.17
C GLU A 170 14.70 -10.41 0.68
N ASN A 171 13.83 -11.35 1.01
CA ASN A 171 12.62 -11.12 1.80
C ASN A 171 11.72 -10.00 1.22
N CYS A 172 11.75 -9.83 -0.10
CA CYS A 172 10.92 -8.89 -0.82
C CYS A 172 10.10 -9.64 -1.87
N PHE A 173 8.79 -9.40 -1.90
CA PHE A 173 7.83 -10.11 -2.74
C PHE A 173 6.99 -9.09 -3.51
N TYR A 174 6.64 -9.40 -4.75
CA TYR A 174 5.72 -8.59 -5.54
C TYR A 174 4.38 -9.29 -5.70
N VAL A 175 3.29 -8.60 -5.38
CA VAL A 175 1.93 -9.12 -5.50
C VAL A 175 1.22 -8.39 -6.64
N ASP A 176 0.93 -9.12 -7.71
CA ASP A 176 0.31 -8.57 -8.92
C ASP A 176 -1.21 -8.70 -8.87
N SER A 177 -1.88 -7.68 -8.37
CA SER A 177 -3.33 -7.56 -8.51
C SER A 177 -3.75 -6.90 -9.84
N PHE A 178 -2.81 -6.20 -10.53
CA PHE A 178 -3.11 -5.41 -11.72
C PHE A 178 -3.45 -6.24 -12.94
N GLU A 179 -2.75 -7.36 -13.16
CA GLU A 179 -2.96 -8.20 -14.35
C GLU A 179 -3.91 -9.39 -14.10
N LEU A 180 -4.42 -9.57 -12.88
CA LEU A 180 -5.37 -10.64 -12.59
C LEU A 180 -6.74 -10.38 -13.27
N PRO A 181 -7.26 -11.32 -14.06
CA PRO A 181 -8.56 -11.15 -14.74
C PRO A 181 -9.72 -10.83 -13.81
N SER A 182 -9.70 -11.36 -12.58
CA SER A 182 -10.71 -11.06 -11.57
C SER A 182 -10.77 -9.58 -11.18
N MET A 183 -9.65 -8.86 -11.32
CA MET A 183 -9.53 -7.44 -11.02
C MET A 183 -9.75 -6.52 -12.23
N HIS A 184 -10.17 -7.10 -13.39
CA HIS A 184 -10.53 -6.36 -14.61
C HIS A 184 -12.05 -6.18 -14.78
N ARG A 185 -12.84 -6.63 -13.83
CA ARG A 185 -14.30 -6.56 -13.87
C ARG A 185 -14.79 -5.15 -13.54
N ASP A 186 -15.83 -4.69 -14.23
CA ASP A 186 -16.40 -3.36 -13.99
C ASP A 186 -17.18 -3.28 -12.67
N ASP A 187 -17.79 -4.39 -12.27
CA ASP A 187 -18.64 -4.48 -11.07
C ASP A 187 -17.89 -4.47 -9.73
N ILE A 188 -16.56 -4.38 -9.76
CA ILE A 188 -15.71 -4.32 -8.55
C ILE A 188 -15.41 -2.89 -8.09
N PHE A 189 -15.77 -1.87 -8.89
CA PHE A 189 -15.44 -0.48 -8.58
C PHE A 189 -16.58 0.23 -7.85
N ALA A 190 -16.19 1.16 -6.98
CA ALA A 190 -17.12 2.13 -6.39
C ALA A 190 -17.55 3.17 -7.44
N ALA A 191 -18.52 4.01 -7.09
CA ALA A 191 -19.08 5.00 -8.01
C ALA A 191 -18.05 6.02 -8.56
N ASP A 192 -16.89 6.16 -7.92
CA ASP A 192 -15.79 7.01 -8.41
C ASP A 192 -14.90 6.34 -9.48
N GLY A 193 -15.15 5.09 -9.80
CA GLY A 193 -14.43 4.33 -10.81
C GLY A 193 -12.96 4.03 -10.50
N SER A 194 -12.46 4.47 -9.34
CA SER A 194 -11.04 4.37 -8.97
C SER A 194 -10.78 3.47 -7.78
N HIS A 195 -11.74 3.35 -6.87
CA HIS A 195 -11.61 2.54 -5.66
C HIS A 195 -12.51 1.32 -5.74
N PHE A 196 -12.14 0.29 -5.01
CA PHE A 196 -12.94 -0.93 -4.94
C PHE A 196 -14.22 -0.72 -4.13
N ASN A 197 -15.28 -1.39 -4.54
CA ASN A 197 -16.47 -1.60 -3.75
C ASN A 197 -16.33 -2.89 -2.90
N ARG A 198 -17.41 -3.33 -2.25
CA ARG A 198 -17.41 -4.54 -1.43
C ARG A 198 -16.95 -5.80 -2.19
N VAL A 199 -17.37 -5.96 -3.45
CA VAL A 199 -16.97 -7.10 -4.28
C VAL A 199 -15.48 -7.05 -4.57
N GLY A 200 -14.98 -5.89 -4.97
CA GLY A 200 -13.56 -5.66 -5.25
C GLY A 200 -12.67 -5.90 -4.03
N TYR A 201 -13.06 -5.42 -2.84
CA TYR A 201 -12.31 -5.70 -1.61
C TYR A 201 -12.37 -7.17 -1.20
N GLY A 202 -13.45 -7.89 -1.52
CA GLY A 202 -13.51 -9.35 -1.32
C GLY A 202 -12.46 -10.08 -2.15
N LEU A 203 -12.40 -9.79 -3.45
CA LEU A 203 -11.39 -10.37 -4.35
C LEU A 203 -9.96 -9.95 -3.97
N TYR A 204 -9.79 -8.71 -3.56
CA TYR A 204 -8.50 -8.19 -3.13
C TYR A 204 -8.02 -8.86 -1.82
N ALA A 205 -8.95 -9.15 -0.90
CA ALA A 205 -8.64 -9.94 0.29
C ALA A 205 -8.21 -11.38 -0.04
N ASP A 206 -8.84 -12.02 -1.05
CA ASP A 206 -8.44 -13.35 -1.51
C ASP A 206 -7.00 -13.36 -2.04
N ILE A 207 -6.63 -12.33 -2.82
CA ILE A 207 -5.28 -12.17 -3.35
C ILE A 207 -4.27 -12.07 -2.19
N TRP A 208 -4.58 -11.25 -1.19
CA TRP A 208 -3.68 -11.06 -0.05
C TRP A 208 -3.63 -12.28 0.87
N ARG A 209 -4.73 -12.99 1.06
CA ARG A 209 -4.72 -14.26 1.80
C ARG A 209 -3.81 -15.30 1.12
N GLU A 210 -3.86 -15.41 -0.19
CA GLU A 210 -2.98 -16.31 -0.92
C GLU A 210 -1.50 -15.85 -0.86
N ALA A 211 -1.24 -14.55 -1.07
CA ALA A 211 0.10 -14.00 -1.03
C ALA A 211 0.76 -14.14 0.35
N LEU A 212 -0.01 -13.98 1.41
CA LEU A 212 0.45 -14.00 2.81
C LEU A 212 0.27 -15.37 3.49
N LYS A 213 -0.14 -16.41 2.78
CA LYS A 213 -0.53 -17.70 3.37
C LYS A 213 0.51 -18.31 4.32
N ASP A 214 1.79 -18.14 4.00
CA ASP A 214 2.86 -18.66 4.86
C ASP A 214 3.12 -17.76 6.08
N GLU A 215 2.92 -16.47 5.93
CA GLU A 215 2.98 -15.52 7.06
C GLU A 215 1.84 -15.75 8.04
N LEU A 216 0.62 -15.99 7.53
CA LEU A 216 -0.58 -16.16 8.35
C LEU A 216 -0.52 -17.38 9.27
N LYS A 217 0.32 -18.36 8.99
CA LYS A 217 0.61 -19.51 9.87
C LYS A 217 1.26 -19.13 11.19
N ASN A 218 1.87 -17.93 11.23
CA ASN A 218 2.58 -17.43 12.42
C ASN A 218 1.68 -16.60 13.36
N PHE A 219 0.38 -16.51 13.04
CA PHE A 219 -0.57 -15.70 13.81
C PHE A 219 -1.81 -16.47 14.28
#